data_c4f537e238aaad32be848af61744f939
#
_entry.id   c4f537e238aaad32be848af61744f939
#
_cell.length_a   1.000
_cell.length_b   1.000
_cell.length_c   1.000
_cell.angle_alpha   90.00
_cell.angle_beta   90.00
_cell.angle_gamma   90.00
#
_symmetry.space_group_name_H-M   'P 1'
#
loop_
_entity.id
_entity.type
_entity.pdbx_description
1 polymer ?
#
loop_
_entity_poly.entity_id
_entity_poly.type
_entity_poly.pdbx_seq_one_letter_code
_entity_poly.pdbx_strand_id
1 'polypeptide(L)'
;MGGILDKLDEWLRGLLAEGIKGNLTGMFDSVNTKVGEIAGEVGQTPQGWNSGVFSMIQSLSETVIVPIAGVILTFVMCYELIQLVTERNNLHDIDTWMFFKWIFKTFCAVLIVTNTWNIVMGIFDVAQGVVNQSAGVIIGNTDLDIGSVIANLDGQIEALSTGELFGLWFQSLFVGLTMNILSICIMLVVYGRMIEVYLTVSVGPIPLATMTNREWGGTGQNYLKSLFALGFQAFLIMVCVGIYSVLVQNIGVGGNVSTAIWACMGYTVLLCYTLFKTGSLAKSLFGAH
;
A
#
# COMPACT_ATOMS: atom_id res chain seq x y z
N MET A 1 2.95 -23.61 57.73
CA MET A 1 2.03 -23.14 56.68
C MET A 1 2.68 -22.12 55.75
N GLY A 2 3.66 -21.30 56.18
CA GLY A 2 4.35 -20.35 55.31
C GLY A 2 5.04 -20.97 54.11
N GLY A 3 5.82 -22.04 54.27
CA GLY A 3 6.63 -22.62 53.20
C GLY A 3 5.86 -23.26 52.01
N ILE A 4 4.56 -23.55 52.13
CA ILE A 4 3.73 -24.04 51.02
C ILE A 4 3.17 -22.83 50.24
N LEU A 5 2.75 -21.79 50.93
CA LEU A 5 2.28 -20.55 50.31
C LEU A 5 3.41 -19.84 49.56
N ASP A 6 4.61 -19.80 50.14
CA ASP A 6 5.79 -19.19 49.50
C ASP A 6 6.18 -19.94 48.21
N LYS A 7 6.15 -21.27 48.23
CA LYS A 7 6.41 -22.10 47.01
C LYS A 7 5.33 -21.94 45.95
N LEU A 8 4.07 -21.75 46.35
CA LEU A 8 2.97 -21.53 45.43
C LEU A 8 3.10 -20.13 44.76
N ASP A 9 3.49 -19.12 45.55
CA ASP A 9 3.72 -17.78 45.06
C ASP A 9 4.90 -17.74 44.08
N GLU A 10 6.00 -18.40 44.42
CA GLU A 10 7.18 -18.51 43.56
C GLU A 10 6.86 -19.23 42.25
N TRP A 11 6.10 -20.33 42.30
CA TRP A 11 5.64 -21.04 41.11
C TRP A 11 4.71 -20.16 40.25
N LEU A 12 3.78 -19.46 40.85
CA LEU A 12 2.84 -18.56 40.15
C LEU A 12 3.58 -17.39 39.49
N ARG A 13 4.56 -16.80 40.18
CA ARG A 13 5.44 -15.75 39.63
C ARG A 13 6.21 -16.24 38.39
N GLY A 14 6.79 -17.44 38.47
CA GLY A 14 7.49 -18.04 37.33
C GLY A 14 6.57 -18.24 36.13
N LEU A 15 5.38 -18.79 36.35
CA LEU A 15 4.40 -19.00 35.27
C LEU A 15 3.90 -17.69 34.65
N LEU A 16 3.65 -16.66 35.44
CA LEU A 16 3.25 -15.33 34.93
C LEU A 16 4.40 -14.64 34.19
N ALA A 17 5.62 -14.71 34.69
CA ALA A 17 6.79 -14.14 34.06
C ALA A 17 7.09 -14.81 32.68
N GLU A 18 7.04 -16.14 32.60
CA GLU A 18 7.16 -16.86 31.34
C GLU A 18 6.03 -16.51 30.36
N GLY A 19 4.79 -16.40 30.85
CA GLY A 19 3.66 -15.99 30.03
C GLY A 19 3.82 -14.57 29.47
N ILE A 20 4.29 -13.62 30.27
CA ILE A 20 4.59 -12.24 29.82
C ILE A 20 5.71 -12.24 28.77
N LYS A 21 6.82 -12.95 29.04
CA LYS A 21 7.94 -13.09 28.09
C LYS A 21 7.48 -13.69 26.76
N GLY A 22 6.69 -14.77 26.80
CA GLY A 22 6.13 -15.40 25.60
C GLY A 22 5.23 -14.44 24.82
N ASN A 23 4.36 -13.71 25.48
CA ASN A 23 3.49 -12.71 24.83
C ASN A 23 4.29 -11.55 24.23
N LEU A 24 5.31 -11.04 24.93
CA LEU A 24 6.19 -9.98 24.40
C LEU A 24 7.00 -10.46 23.20
N THR A 25 7.59 -11.65 23.28
CA THR A 25 8.31 -12.24 22.14
C THR A 25 7.39 -12.37 20.94
N GLY A 26 6.20 -12.95 21.13
CA GLY A 26 5.22 -13.09 20.06
C GLY A 26 4.74 -11.76 19.48
N MET A 27 4.65 -10.72 20.30
CA MET A 27 4.29 -9.38 19.87
C MET A 27 5.38 -8.75 18.98
N PHE A 28 6.64 -8.80 19.41
CA PHE A 28 7.78 -8.26 18.63
C PHE A 28 8.07 -9.09 17.38
N ASP A 29 7.96 -10.42 17.43
CA ASP A 29 8.04 -11.28 16.26
C ASP A 29 6.94 -10.96 15.24
N SER A 30 5.73 -10.69 15.73
CA SER A 30 4.63 -10.24 14.85
C SER A 30 4.96 -8.92 14.18
N VAL A 31 5.62 -7.98 14.86
CA VAL A 31 6.07 -6.71 14.26
C VAL A 31 7.06 -6.96 13.13
N ASN A 32 8.13 -7.72 13.37
CA ASN A 32 9.14 -8.02 12.37
C ASN A 32 8.55 -8.77 11.16
N THR A 33 7.73 -9.78 11.43
CA THR A 33 7.04 -10.54 10.39
C THR A 33 6.15 -9.62 9.54
N LYS A 34 5.38 -8.72 10.17
CA LYS A 34 4.50 -7.80 9.44
C LYS A 34 5.27 -6.78 8.60
N VAL A 35 6.36 -6.25 9.11
CA VAL A 35 7.25 -5.35 8.33
C VAL A 35 7.75 -6.08 7.07
N GLY A 36 8.22 -7.32 7.21
CA GLY A 36 8.69 -8.14 6.09
C GLY A 36 7.58 -8.50 5.10
N GLU A 37 6.40 -8.93 5.59
CA GLU A 37 5.24 -9.26 4.77
C GLU A 37 4.76 -8.05 3.95
N ILE A 38 4.59 -6.88 4.60
CA ILE A 38 4.17 -5.66 3.91
C ILE A 38 5.17 -5.28 2.84
N ALA A 39 6.47 -5.30 3.17
CA ALA A 39 7.53 -4.98 2.22
C ALA A 39 7.52 -5.94 1.02
N GLY A 40 7.35 -7.25 1.26
CA GLY A 40 7.25 -8.27 0.23
C GLY A 40 6.02 -8.09 -0.66
N GLU A 41 4.85 -7.90 -0.07
CA GLU A 41 3.58 -7.75 -0.81
C GLU A 41 3.53 -6.44 -1.61
N VAL A 42 3.96 -5.32 -1.01
CA VAL A 42 3.94 -4.00 -1.66
C VAL A 42 4.98 -3.90 -2.78
N GLY A 43 6.08 -4.64 -2.66
CA GLY A 43 7.14 -4.74 -3.66
C GLY A 43 6.81 -5.63 -4.87
N GLN A 44 5.66 -6.30 -4.91
CA GLN A 44 5.26 -7.14 -6.05
C GLN A 44 4.65 -6.33 -7.18
N THR A 45 4.92 -6.76 -8.44
CA THR A 45 4.17 -6.29 -9.61
C THR A 45 2.74 -6.86 -9.57
N PRO A 46 1.77 -6.24 -10.28
CA PRO A 46 0.45 -6.85 -10.45
C PRO A 46 0.53 -8.29 -10.99
N GLN A 47 1.43 -8.56 -11.93
CA GLN A 47 1.64 -9.90 -12.48
C GLN A 47 2.21 -10.88 -11.45
N GLY A 48 3.17 -10.44 -10.63
CA GLY A 48 3.82 -11.25 -9.60
C GLY A 48 2.91 -11.59 -8.44
N TRP A 49 1.98 -10.68 -8.09
CA TRP A 49 1.08 -10.86 -6.97
C TRP A 49 0.07 -12.01 -7.18
N ASN A 50 -0.58 -12.06 -8.34
CA ASN A 50 -1.47 -13.17 -8.70
C ASN A 50 -1.61 -13.28 -10.22
N SER A 51 -0.90 -14.23 -10.82
CA SER A 51 -0.89 -14.44 -12.27
C SER A 51 -2.26 -14.83 -12.85
N GLY A 52 -3.09 -15.52 -12.08
CA GLY A 52 -4.45 -15.90 -12.49
C GLY A 52 -5.38 -14.71 -12.58
N VAL A 53 -5.38 -13.85 -11.55
CA VAL A 53 -6.15 -12.60 -11.56
C VAL A 53 -5.62 -11.68 -12.65
N PHE A 54 -4.31 -11.55 -12.79
CA PHE A 54 -3.66 -10.73 -13.81
C PHE A 54 -4.12 -11.10 -15.21
N SER A 55 -4.02 -12.37 -15.60
CA SER A 55 -4.41 -12.84 -16.95
C SER A 55 -5.92 -12.71 -17.20
N MET A 56 -6.76 -12.92 -16.19
CA MET A 56 -8.19 -12.69 -16.28
C MET A 56 -8.52 -11.23 -16.56
N ILE A 57 -7.92 -10.30 -15.80
CA ILE A 57 -8.15 -8.86 -15.95
C ILE A 57 -7.57 -8.35 -17.28
N GLN A 58 -6.41 -8.85 -17.70
CA GLN A 58 -5.85 -8.55 -19.01
C GLN A 58 -6.80 -8.96 -20.13
N SER A 59 -7.27 -10.21 -20.11
CA SER A 59 -8.23 -10.71 -21.11
C SER A 59 -9.53 -9.89 -21.11
N LEU A 60 -10.05 -9.52 -19.94
CA LEU A 60 -11.23 -8.66 -19.83
C LEU A 60 -10.99 -7.29 -20.47
N SER A 61 -9.84 -6.67 -20.16
CA SER A 61 -9.47 -5.36 -20.70
C SER A 61 -9.34 -5.42 -22.23
N GLU A 62 -8.61 -6.40 -22.76
CA GLU A 62 -8.31 -6.51 -24.19
C GLU A 62 -9.52 -6.96 -25.02
N THR A 63 -10.34 -7.91 -24.52
CA THR A 63 -11.45 -8.48 -25.31
C THR A 63 -12.75 -7.72 -25.16
N VAL A 64 -13.00 -7.05 -24.05
CA VAL A 64 -14.28 -6.36 -23.76
C VAL A 64 -14.08 -4.84 -23.78
N ILE A 65 -13.10 -4.33 -23.04
CA ILE A 65 -12.99 -2.88 -22.82
C ILE A 65 -12.34 -2.17 -24.01
N VAL A 66 -11.30 -2.74 -24.63
CA VAL A 66 -10.66 -2.15 -25.82
C VAL A 66 -11.64 -1.94 -26.97
N PRO A 67 -12.52 -2.89 -27.37
CA PRO A 67 -13.55 -2.65 -28.36
C PRO A 67 -14.50 -1.49 -28.01
N ILE A 68 -14.94 -1.40 -26.76
CA ILE A 68 -15.78 -0.28 -26.28
C ILE A 68 -15.02 1.05 -26.38
N ALA A 69 -13.77 1.06 -25.94
CA ALA A 69 -12.89 2.24 -26.06
C ALA A 69 -12.67 2.64 -27.53
N GLY A 70 -12.60 1.67 -28.45
CA GLY A 70 -12.52 1.92 -29.89
C GLY A 70 -13.76 2.65 -30.44
N VAL A 71 -14.96 2.29 -29.99
CA VAL A 71 -16.20 3.00 -30.34
C VAL A 71 -16.18 4.43 -29.79
N ILE A 72 -15.78 4.59 -28.53
CA ILE A 72 -15.65 5.91 -27.90
C ILE A 72 -14.62 6.77 -28.64
N LEU A 73 -13.45 6.20 -28.95
CA LEU A 73 -12.41 6.88 -29.71
C LEU A 73 -12.89 7.34 -31.08
N THR A 74 -13.62 6.47 -31.78
CA THR A 74 -14.20 6.82 -33.09
C THR A 74 -15.13 8.01 -32.96
N PHE A 75 -16.03 8.01 -31.98
CA PHE A 75 -16.92 9.13 -31.70
C PHE A 75 -16.15 10.42 -31.38
N VAL A 76 -15.14 10.33 -30.49
CA VAL A 76 -14.30 11.46 -30.09
C VAL A 76 -13.56 12.05 -31.30
N MET A 77 -13.00 11.22 -32.15
CA MET A 77 -12.25 11.67 -33.32
C MET A 77 -13.16 12.27 -34.41
N CYS A 78 -14.36 11.71 -34.62
CA CYS A 78 -15.35 12.31 -35.52
C CYS A 78 -15.81 13.68 -34.99
N TYR A 79 -16.10 13.80 -33.70
CA TYR A 79 -16.48 15.05 -33.06
C TYR A 79 -15.38 16.12 -33.23
N GLU A 80 -14.13 15.73 -33.00
CA GLU A 80 -12.99 16.65 -33.20
C GLU A 80 -12.81 17.08 -34.65
N LEU A 81 -13.06 16.18 -35.62
CA LEU A 81 -13.04 16.54 -37.03
C LEU A 81 -14.12 17.57 -37.37
N ILE A 82 -15.36 17.38 -36.84
CA ILE A 82 -16.45 18.33 -37.01
C ILE A 82 -16.09 19.69 -36.42
N GLN A 83 -15.54 19.72 -35.20
CA GLN A 83 -15.08 20.97 -34.60
C GLN A 83 -14.02 21.68 -35.46
N LEU A 84 -13.03 20.92 -35.94
CA LEU A 84 -11.94 21.43 -36.76
C LEU A 84 -12.46 22.07 -38.05
N VAL A 85 -13.52 21.51 -38.67
CA VAL A 85 -14.16 22.02 -39.88
C VAL A 85 -15.05 23.22 -39.57
N THR A 86 -15.74 23.24 -38.41
CA THR A 86 -16.77 24.24 -38.07
C THR A 86 -16.16 25.51 -37.44
N GLU A 87 -15.08 25.39 -36.65
CA GLU A 87 -14.42 26.53 -36.00
C GLU A 87 -13.82 27.55 -36.99
N ARG A 88 -13.59 27.15 -38.26
CA ARG A 88 -13.14 28.03 -39.30
C ARG A 88 -14.32 28.38 -40.26
N ASN A 89 -14.90 29.53 -40.05
CA ASN A 89 -16.04 30.06 -40.80
C ASN A 89 -15.85 30.15 -42.32
N ASN A 90 -14.70 29.80 -42.88
CA ASN A 90 -14.42 29.78 -44.30
C ASN A 90 -13.87 28.40 -44.73
N LEU A 91 -14.72 27.59 -45.34
CA LEU A 91 -14.32 26.31 -45.99
C LEU A 91 -13.20 26.47 -47.04
N HIS A 92 -12.85 27.71 -47.44
CA HIS A 92 -11.83 28.02 -48.40
C HIS A 92 -10.38 28.02 -47.83
N ASP A 93 -10.25 28.09 -46.47
CA ASP A 93 -8.96 28.16 -45.77
C ASP A 93 -8.60 26.84 -45.04
N ILE A 94 -9.18 25.70 -45.46
CA ILE A 94 -8.83 24.40 -44.88
C ILE A 94 -7.46 24.00 -45.41
N ASP A 95 -6.44 24.25 -44.61
CA ASP A 95 -5.07 23.86 -44.89
C ASP A 95 -4.93 22.32 -44.82
N THR A 96 -4.42 21.71 -45.87
CA THR A 96 -4.11 20.26 -45.94
C THR A 96 -3.30 19.80 -44.72
N TRP A 97 -2.46 20.67 -44.17
CA TRP A 97 -1.68 20.42 -42.97
C TRP A 97 -2.52 20.12 -41.71
N MET A 98 -3.74 20.65 -41.64
CA MET A 98 -4.65 20.37 -40.49
C MET A 98 -5.18 18.94 -40.53
N PHE A 99 -5.49 18.42 -41.74
CA PHE A 99 -5.88 17.01 -41.88
C PHE A 99 -4.73 16.08 -41.51
N PHE A 100 -3.51 16.40 -41.91
CA PHE A 100 -2.34 15.61 -41.50
C PHE A 100 -2.18 15.57 -39.98
N LYS A 101 -2.33 16.69 -39.29
CA LYS A 101 -2.30 16.74 -37.80
C LYS A 101 -3.39 15.88 -37.19
N TRP A 102 -4.61 15.93 -37.72
CA TRP A 102 -5.74 15.14 -37.25
C TRP A 102 -5.50 13.63 -37.47
N ILE A 103 -5.04 13.24 -38.68
CA ILE A 103 -4.70 11.84 -38.99
C ILE A 103 -3.60 11.33 -38.06
N PHE A 104 -2.52 12.09 -37.88
CA PHE A 104 -1.44 11.72 -36.98
C PHE A 104 -1.91 11.57 -35.52
N LYS A 105 -2.73 12.49 -35.07
CA LYS A 105 -3.33 12.45 -33.73
C LYS A 105 -4.22 11.21 -33.55
N THR A 106 -5.06 10.90 -34.55
CA THR A 106 -5.89 9.69 -34.57
C THR A 106 -5.04 8.43 -34.50
N PHE A 107 -3.96 8.36 -35.32
CA PHE A 107 -3.02 7.25 -35.28
C PHE A 107 -2.40 7.06 -33.89
N CYS A 108 -1.89 8.13 -33.27
CA CYS A 108 -1.36 8.07 -31.91
C CYS A 108 -2.41 7.63 -30.90
N ALA A 109 -3.65 8.11 -31.04
CA ALA A 109 -4.75 7.72 -30.14
C ALA A 109 -5.08 6.23 -30.24
N VAL A 110 -5.13 5.69 -31.46
CA VAL A 110 -5.33 4.24 -31.68
C VAL A 110 -4.21 3.44 -31.05
N LEU A 111 -2.94 3.86 -31.25
CA LEU A 111 -1.78 3.18 -30.64
C LEU A 111 -1.86 3.19 -29.10
N ILE A 112 -2.26 4.30 -28.49
CA ILE A 112 -2.39 4.40 -27.02
C ILE A 112 -3.49 3.46 -26.53
N VAL A 113 -4.67 3.47 -27.17
CA VAL A 113 -5.81 2.64 -26.74
C VAL A 113 -5.51 1.15 -26.90
N THR A 114 -4.92 0.75 -28.03
CA THR A 114 -4.60 -0.66 -28.30
C THR A 114 -3.45 -1.18 -27.44
N ASN A 115 -2.53 -0.31 -26.99
CA ASN A 115 -1.40 -0.68 -26.14
C ASN A 115 -1.58 -0.23 -24.69
N THR A 116 -2.81 0.09 -24.27
CA THR A 116 -3.11 0.57 -22.91
C THR A 116 -2.53 -0.35 -21.84
N TRP A 117 -2.70 -1.66 -22.01
CA TRP A 117 -2.20 -2.65 -21.05
C TRP A 117 -0.70 -2.52 -20.81
N ASN A 118 0.08 -2.50 -21.88
CA ASN A 118 1.54 -2.39 -21.78
C ASN A 118 1.99 -1.05 -21.20
N ILE A 119 1.31 0.04 -21.56
CA ILE A 119 1.61 1.39 -21.04
C ILE A 119 1.37 1.44 -19.54
N VAL A 120 0.24 0.91 -19.09
CA VAL A 120 -0.15 0.94 -17.67
C VAL A 120 0.75 0.01 -16.85
N MET A 121 1.06 -1.19 -17.35
CA MET A 121 2.00 -2.09 -16.66
C MET A 121 3.39 -1.46 -16.55
N GLY A 122 3.87 -0.78 -17.58
CA GLY A 122 5.14 -0.05 -17.54
C GLY A 122 5.20 1.01 -16.42
N ILE A 123 4.07 1.67 -16.10
CA ILE A 123 4.00 2.61 -14.97
C ILE A 123 4.21 1.86 -13.64
N PHE A 124 3.57 0.70 -13.46
CA PHE A 124 3.72 -0.09 -12.24
C PHE A 124 5.10 -0.72 -12.12
N ASP A 125 5.74 -1.13 -13.22
CA ASP A 125 7.11 -1.65 -13.22
C ASP A 125 8.11 -0.58 -12.75
N VAL A 126 7.97 0.65 -13.23
CA VAL A 126 8.79 1.79 -12.76
C VAL A 126 8.53 2.07 -11.29
N ALA A 127 7.27 2.11 -10.86
CA ALA A 127 6.91 2.33 -9.47
C ALA A 127 7.49 1.24 -8.55
N GLN A 128 7.45 -0.02 -8.97
CA GLN A 128 8.06 -1.13 -8.26
C GLN A 128 9.59 -0.98 -8.13
N GLY A 129 10.26 -0.54 -9.16
CA GLY A 129 11.70 -0.25 -9.10
C GLY A 129 12.04 0.73 -7.96
N VAL A 130 11.22 1.79 -7.79
CA VAL A 130 11.36 2.75 -6.69
C VAL A 130 11.09 2.10 -5.34
N VAL A 131 10.04 1.27 -5.23
CA VAL A 131 9.69 0.55 -3.99
C VAL A 131 10.81 -0.39 -3.56
N ASN A 132 11.35 -1.19 -4.46
CA ASN A 132 12.41 -2.15 -4.16
C ASN A 132 13.70 -1.45 -3.73
N GLN A 133 14.08 -0.34 -4.36
CA GLN A 133 15.22 0.46 -3.92
C GLN A 133 14.99 1.05 -2.52
N SER A 134 13.78 1.52 -2.24
CA SER A 134 13.41 2.06 -0.93
C SER A 134 13.39 0.97 0.14
N ALA A 135 12.90 -0.23 -0.18
CA ALA A 135 12.90 -1.37 0.71
C ALA A 135 14.32 -1.76 1.13
N GLY A 136 15.28 -1.75 0.20
CA GLY A 136 16.70 -2.02 0.51
C GLY A 136 17.30 -1.03 1.51
N VAL A 137 16.94 0.25 1.42
CA VAL A 137 17.39 1.29 2.38
C VAL A 137 16.70 1.10 3.73
N ILE A 138 15.41 0.80 3.74
CA ILE A 138 14.61 0.67 4.97
C ILE A 138 15.02 -0.60 5.73
N ILE A 139 15.03 -1.76 5.08
CA ILE A 139 15.32 -3.06 5.72
C ILE A 139 16.74 -3.08 6.29
N GLY A 140 17.72 -2.49 5.61
CA GLY A 140 19.10 -2.40 6.10
C GLY A 140 19.26 -1.58 7.40
N ASN A 141 18.27 -0.77 7.76
CA ASN A 141 18.27 0.08 8.95
C ASN A 141 17.25 -0.34 10.03
N THR A 142 16.50 -1.41 9.81
CA THR A 142 15.30 -1.72 10.63
C THR A 142 15.28 -3.13 11.21
N ASP A 143 16.42 -3.82 11.27
CA ASP A 143 16.49 -5.14 11.89
C ASP A 143 16.35 -4.99 13.42
N LEU A 144 15.18 -5.39 13.94
CA LEU A 144 14.87 -5.37 15.37
C LEU A 144 15.63 -6.49 16.07
N ASP A 145 16.62 -6.16 16.87
CA ASP A 145 17.19 -7.10 17.82
C ASP A 145 16.23 -7.32 19.01
N ILE A 146 15.25 -8.21 18.77
CA ILE A 146 14.23 -8.58 19.78
C ILE A 146 14.91 -9.13 21.05
N GLY A 147 16.04 -9.84 20.89
CA GLY A 147 16.78 -10.41 22.00
C GLY A 147 17.26 -9.35 22.98
N SER A 148 17.80 -8.25 22.49
CA SER A 148 18.27 -7.14 23.34
C SER A 148 17.11 -6.40 24.02
N VAL A 149 15.99 -6.21 23.36
CA VAL A 149 14.78 -5.58 23.94
C VAL A 149 14.22 -6.43 25.07
N ILE A 150 14.07 -7.73 24.86
CA ILE A 150 13.56 -8.66 25.88
C ILE A 150 14.53 -8.77 27.05
N ALA A 151 15.83 -8.88 26.80
CA ALA A 151 16.85 -8.94 27.87
C ALA A 151 16.80 -7.70 28.78
N ASN A 152 16.57 -6.51 28.22
CA ASN A 152 16.41 -5.28 29.00
C ASN A 152 15.15 -5.26 29.85
N LEU A 153 14.06 -5.92 29.41
CA LEU A 153 12.79 -6.01 30.14
C LEU A 153 12.80 -7.14 31.16
N ASP A 154 13.63 -8.16 30.99
CA ASP A 154 13.71 -9.35 31.83
C ASP A 154 14.01 -9.05 33.30
N GLY A 155 15.04 -8.23 33.55
CA GLY A 155 15.40 -7.80 34.89
C GLY A 155 14.30 -7.00 35.60
N GLN A 156 13.45 -6.29 34.84
CA GLN A 156 12.31 -5.56 35.37
C GLN A 156 11.16 -6.51 35.73
N ILE A 157 10.88 -7.53 34.91
CA ILE A 157 9.84 -8.53 35.13
C ILE A 157 10.14 -9.31 36.40
N GLU A 158 11.38 -9.70 36.63
CA GLU A 158 11.80 -10.46 37.81
C GLU A 158 11.69 -9.66 39.12
N ALA A 159 11.77 -8.35 39.05
CA ALA A 159 11.67 -7.48 40.25
C ALA A 159 10.23 -7.21 40.70
N LEU A 160 9.22 -7.56 39.92
CA LEU A 160 7.81 -7.25 40.20
C LEU A 160 7.18 -8.21 41.19
N SER A 161 6.20 -7.74 41.94
CA SER A 161 5.35 -8.56 42.80
C SER A 161 4.35 -9.41 41.98
N THR A 162 3.85 -10.50 42.55
CA THR A 162 2.87 -11.41 41.93
C THR A 162 1.63 -10.67 41.41
N GLY A 163 1.13 -9.66 42.17
CA GLY A 163 -0.02 -8.86 41.76
C GLY A 163 0.28 -7.98 40.55
N GLU A 164 1.47 -7.38 40.49
CA GLU A 164 1.92 -6.58 39.33
C GLU A 164 2.13 -7.45 38.10
N LEU A 165 2.73 -8.64 38.28
CA LEU A 165 2.89 -9.62 37.18
C LEU A 165 1.55 -10.06 36.60
N PHE A 166 0.55 -10.32 37.44
CA PHE A 166 -0.80 -10.66 36.97
C PHE A 166 -1.42 -9.52 36.14
N GLY A 167 -1.27 -8.28 36.62
CA GLY A 167 -1.71 -7.10 35.86
C GLY A 167 -1.04 -6.96 34.49
N LEU A 168 0.29 -7.15 34.43
CA LEU A 168 1.06 -7.12 33.20
C LEU A 168 0.71 -8.28 32.26
N TRP A 169 0.52 -9.49 32.80
CA TRP A 169 0.10 -10.65 32.00
C TRP A 169 -1.24 -10.39 31.31
N PHE A 170 -2.21 -9.85 32.06
CA PHE A 170 -3.52 -9.49 31.52
C PHE A 170 -3.41 -8.40 30.44
N GLN A 171 -2.58 -7.36 30.68
CA GLN A 171 -2.31 -6.32 29.70
C GLN A 171 -1.68 -6.90 28.41
N SER A 172 -0.71 -7.80 28.54
CA SER A 172 -0.02 -8.41 27.39
C SER A 172 -0.96 -9.25 26.54
N LEU A 173 -1.91 -9.96 27.15
CA LEU A 173 -2.95 -10.71 26.42
C LEU A 173 -3.88 -9.78 25.65
N PHE A 174 -4.33 -8.69 26.29
CA PHE A 174 -5.22 -7.72 25.64
C PHE A 174 -4.53 -7.03 24.45
N VAL A 175 -3.28 -6.64 24.64
CA VAL A 175 -2.48 -6.02 23.56
C VAL A 175 -2.22 -7.01 22.44
N GLY A 176 -1.88 -8.26 22.74
CA GLY A 176 -1.69 -9.33 21.75
C GLY A 176 -2.94 -9.56 20.89
N LEU A 177 -4.14 -9.57 21.50
CA LEU A 177 -5.41 -9.66 20.76
C LEU A 177 -5.60 -8.45 19.84
N THR A 178 -5.34 -7.25 20.33
CA THR A 178 -5.44 -6.02 19.55
C THR A 178 -4.47 -6.01 18.37
N MET A 179 -3.24 -6.48 18.57
CA MET A 179 -2.23 -6.61 17.51
C MET A 179 -2.68 -7.54 16.38
N ASN A 180 -3.35 -8.66 16.70
CA ASN A 180 -3.93 -9.54 15.69
C ASN A 180 -5.01 -8.83 14.85
N ILE A 181 -5.89 -8.05 15.47
CA ILE A 181 -6.92 -7.27 14.75
C ILE A 181 -6.25 -6.22 13.85
N LEU A 182 -5.26 -5.49 14.35
CA LEU A 182 -4.53 -4.50 13.57
C LEU A 182 -3.77 -5.14 12.39
N SER A 183 -3.24 -6.35 12.56
CA SER A 183 -2.62 -7.14 11.50
C SER A 183 -3.58 -7.40 10.34
N ILE A 184 -4.83 -7.77 10.64
CA ILE A 184 -5.88 -7.95 9.63
C ILE A 184 -6.19 -6.62 8.93
N CYS A 185 -6.28 -5.51 9.66
CA CYS A 185 -6.50 -4.19 9.08
C CYS A 185 -5.37 -3.78 8.11
N ILE A 186 -4.12 -4.04 8.47
CA ILE A 186 -2.96 -3.78 7.61
C ILE A 186 -3.03 -4.62 6.33
N MET A 187 -3.33 -5.91 6.45
CA MET A 187 -3.51 -6.80 5.31
C MET A 187 -4.61 -6.28 4.37
N LEU A 188 -5.74 -5.81 4.90
CA LEU A 188 -6.83 -5.25 4.11
C LEU A 188 -6.38 -4.01 3.30
N VAL A 189 -5.52 -3.16 3.86
CA VAL A 189 -5.01 -1.99 3.13
C VAL A 189 -4.09 -2.42 1.97
N VAL A 190 -3.17 -3.34 2.22
CA VAL A 190 -2.20 -3.81 1.23
C VAL A 190 -2.88 -4.56 0.08
N TYR A 191 -3.75 -5.52 0.41
CA TYR A 191 -4.50 -6.28 -0.60
C TYR A 191 -5.55 -5.42 -1.30
N GLY A 192 -6.21 -4.52 -0.55
CA GLY A 192 -7.18 -3.57 -1.10
C GLY A 192 -6.57 -2.67 -2.17
N ARG A 193 -5.32 -2.20 -1.95
CA ARG A 193 -4.56 -1.47 -2.97
C ARG A 193 -4.38 -2.29 -4.25
N MET A 194 -4.01 -3.57 -4.15
CA MET A 194 -3.81 -4.43 -5.32
C MET A 194 -5.10 -4.62 -6.12
N ILE A 195 -6.23 -4.79 -5.41
CA ILE A 195 -7.55 -4.85 -6.03
C ILE A 195 -7.88 -3.53 -6.73
N GLU A 196 -7.61 -2.38 -6.10
CA GLU A 196 -7.81 -1.05 -6.70
C GLU A 196 -6.97 -0.88 -7.97
N VAL A 197 -5.73 -1.38 -7.99
CA VAL A 197 -4.87 -1.41 -9.18
C VAL A 197 -5.55 -2.20 -10.31
N TYR A 198 -5.98 -3.44 -10.06
CA TYR A 198 -6.63 -4.26 -11.08
C TYR A 198 -7.92 -3.64 -11.61
N LEU A 199 -8.76 -3.08 -10.73
CA LEU A 199 -10.00 -2.41 -11.14
C LEU A 199 -9.71 -1.20 -12.01
N THR A 200 -8.74 -0.38 -11.63
CA THR A 200 -8.37 0.82 -12.38
C THR A 200 -7.77 0.48 -13.74
N VAL A 201 -6.90 -0.54 -13.78
CA VAL A 201 -6.25 -0.98 -15.02
C VAL A 201 -7.24 -1.62 -15.99
N SER A 202 -8.21 -2.39 -15.47
CA SER A 202 -9.20 -3.09 -16.31
C SER A 202 -9.98 -2.16 -17.23
N VAL A 203 -10.32 -0.94 -16.77
CA VAL A 203 -11.09 0.05 -17.52
C VAL A 203 -10.24 1.09 -18.25
N GLY A 204 -8.92 0.98 -18.16
CA GLY A 204 -7.95 1.95 -18.68
C GLY A 204 -8.13 2.40 -20.12
N PRO A 205 -8.48 1.54 -21.09
CA PRO A 205 -8.70 1.95 -22.47
C PRO A 205 -9.74 3.06 -22.65
N ILE A 206 -10.79 3.08 -21.81
CA ILE A 206 -11.89 4.05 -21.92
C ILE A 206 -11.43 5.50 -21.66
N PRO A 207 -10.86 5.84 -20.48
CA PRO A 207 -10.37 7.19 -20.25
C PRO A 207 -9.23 7.59 -21.18
N LEU A 208 -8.37 6.65 -21.62
CA LEU A 208 -7.31 6.95 -22.56
C LEU A 208 -7.84 7.27 -23.97
N ALA A 209 -8.98 6.69 -24.38
CA ALA A 209 -9.65 7.03 -25.62
C ALA A 209 -10.12 8.49 -25.68
N THR A 210 -10.43 9.09 -24.54
CA THR A 210 -10.85 10.51 -24.46
C THR A 210 -9.68 11.50 -24.40
N MET A 211 -8.46 11.02 -24.11
CA MET A 211 -7.30 11.86 -23.80
C MET A 211 -6.89 12.78 -24.95
N THR A 212 -7.18 12.37 -26.17
CA THR A 212 -6.80 13.14 -27.37
C THR A 212 -7.71 14.34 -27.67
N ASN A 213 -8.91 14.38 -27.12
CA ASN A 213 -9.83 15.49 -27.33
C ASN A 213 -9.54 16.63 -26.35
N ARG A 214 -9.67 17.87 -26.82
CA ARG A 214 -9.40 19.07 -26.01
C ARG A 214 -10.41 19.26 -24.87
N GLU A 215 -11.67 18.93 -25.10
CA GLU A 215 -12.75 19.11 -24.11
C GLU A 215 -12.83 17.94 -23.11
N TRP A 216 -12.65 16.72 -23.58
CA TRP A 216 -12.79 15.49 -22.77
C TRP A 216 -11.47 14.89 -22.30
N GLY A 217 -10.35 15.41 -22.80
CA GLY A 217 -9.01 14.91 -22.47
C GLY A 217 -8.64 15.00 -20.99
N GLY A 218 -9.32 15.84 -20.23
CA GLY A 218 -9.18 15.94 -18.78
C GLY A 218 -9.42 14.59 -18.07
N THR A 219 -10.38 13.78 -18.57
CA THR A 219 -10.67 12.45 -18.03
C THR A 219 -9.46 11.51 -18.18
N GLY A 220 -8.87 11.44 -19.37
CA GLY A 220 -7.69 10.62 -19.62
C GLY A 220 -6.46 11.10 -18.86
N GLN A 221 -6.25 12.42 -18.76
CA GLN A 221 -5.16 12.99 -17.96
C GLN A 221 -5.32 12.66 -16.47
N ASN A 222 -6.53 12.80 -15.92
CA ASN A 222 -6.81 12.47 -14.52
C ASN A 222 -6.63 10.97 -14.24
N TYR A 223 -7.00 10.12 -15.20
CA TYR A 223 -6.75 8.70 -15.12
C TYR A 223 -5.25 8.37 -15.02
N LEU A 224 -4.41 8.98 -15.86
CA LEU A 224 -2.94 8.79 -15.76
C LEU A 224 -2.40 9.27 -14.41
N LYS A 225 -2.86 10.42 -13.91
CA LYS A 225 -2.50 10.90 -12.57
C LYS A 225 -2.89 9.91 -11.48
N SER A 226 -4.06 9.28 -11.59
CA SER A 226 -4.53 8.26 -10.66
C SER A 226 -3.67 6.99 -10.70
N LEU A 227 -3.22 6.57 -11.90
CA LEU A 227 -2.29 5.45 -12.04
C LEU A 227 -0.93 5.72 -11.38
N PHE A 228 -0.36 6.91 -11.62
CA PHE A 228 0.88 7.31 -10.94
C PHE A 228 0.68 7.38 -9.42
N ALA A 229 -0.45 7.90 -8.96
CA ALA A 229 -0.78 7.93 -7.54
C ALA A 229 -0.84 6.52 -6.93
N LEU A 230 -1.50 5.56 -7.59
CA LEU A 230 -1.56 4.16 -7.16
C LEU A 230 -0.19 3.48 -7.15
N GLY A 231 0.63 3.73 -8.17
CA GLY A 231 2.01 3.25 -8.21
C GLY A 231 2.83 3.81 -7.04
N PHE A 232 2.77 5.13 -6.83
CA PHE A 232 3.53 5.82 -5.80
C PHE A 232 3.02 5.55 -4.37
N GLN A 233 1.76 5.15 -4.22
CA GLN A 233 1.20 4.73 -2.93
C GLN A 233 2.03 3.59 -2.30
N ALA A 234 2.56 2.68 -3.11
CA ALA A 234 3.44 1.60 -2.66
C ALA A 234 4.68 2.15 -1.94
N PHE A 235 5.31 3.15 -2.51
CA PHE A 235 6.45 3.85 -1.89
C PHE A 235 6.04 4.49 -0.54
N LEU A 236 4.90 5.18 -0.48
CA LEU A 236 4.42 5.77 0.77
C LEU A 236 4.16 4.73 1.85
N ILE A 237 3.61 3.57 1.48
CA ILE A 237 3.43 2.44 2.40
C ILE A 237 4.80 2.00 2.96
N MET A 238 5.82 1.84 2.11
CA MET A 238 7.17 1.48 2.53
C MET A 238 7.77 2.51 3.49
N VAL A 239 7.60 3.80 3.23
CA VAL A 239 8.04 4.87 4.13
C VAL A 239 7.34 4.78 5.49
N CYS A 240 6.01 4.55 5.52
CA CYS A 240 5.26 4.36 6.77
C CYS A 240 5.80 3.17 7.57
N VAL A 241 6.09 2.05 6.91
CA VAL A 241 6.66 0.84 7.53
C VAL A 241 8.05 1.11 8.09
N GLY A 242 8.89 1.85 7.34
CA GLY A 242 10.20 2.25 7.82
C GLY A 242 10.15 3.14 9.07
N ILE A 243 9.29 4.14 9.09
CA ILE A 243 9.07 5.00 10.26
C ILE A 243 8.60 4.16 11.45
N TYR A 244 7.61 3.29 11.23
CA TYR A 244 7.10 2.39 12.26
C TYR A 244 8.20 1.52 12.87
N SER A 245 9.03 0.91 12.06
CA SER A 245 10.13 0.06 12.50
C SER A 245 11.12 0.81 13.40
N VAL A 246 11.52 2.03 13.01
CA VAL A 246 12.39 2.90 13.83
C VAL A 246 11.72 3.28 15.15
N LEU A 247 10.42 3.57 15.14
CA LEU A 247 9.68 3.91 16.38
C LEU A 247 9.64 2.72 17.34
N VAL A 248 9.43 1.51 16.83
CA VAL A 248 9.40 0.29 17.66
C VAL A 248 10.78 -0.05 18.23
N GLN A 249 11.86 0.15 17.48
CA GLN A 249 13.23 -0.03 17.97
C GLN A 249 13.53 0.81 19.23
N ASN A 250 12.95 1.98 19.34
CA ASN A 250 13.18 2.89 20.47
C ASN A 250 12.37 2.53 21.74
N ILE A 251 11.48 1.54 21.69
CA ILE A 251 10.63 1.16 22.83
C ILE A 251 11.46 0.64 24.02
N GLY A 252 12.54 -0.10 23.76
CA GLY A 252 13.36 -0.76 24.81
C GLY A 252 14.30 0.14 25.60
N VAL A 253 14.43 1.42 25.24
CA VAL A 253 15.58 2.27 25.68
C VAL A 253 15.33 3.02 27.00
N GLY A 254 14.28 2.78 27.76
CA GLY A 254 14.15 3.47 29.04
C GLY A 254 12.80 3.51 29.72
N GLY A 255 11.88 2.62 29.36
CA GLY A 255 10.54 2.56 29.95
C GLY A 255 10.29 1.31 30.80
N ASN A 256 9.24 1.35 31.61
CA ASN A 256 8.71 0.17 32.28
C ASN A 256 8.09 -0.80 31.27
N VAL A 257 8.06 -2.12 31.58
CA VAL A 257 7.48 -3.17 30.72
C VAL A 257 6.06 -2.80 30.26
N SER A 258 5.22 -2.28 31.14
CA SER A 258 3.86 -1.83 30.79
C SER A 258 3.88 -0.71 29.74
N THR A 259 4.76 0.27 29.85
CA THR A 259 4.90 1.35 28.88
C THR A 259 5.35 0.83 27.53
N ALA A 260 6.26 -0.14 27.50
CA ALA A 260 6.74 -0.77 26.25
C ALA A 260 5.60 -1.50 25.53
N ILE A 261 4.78 -2.25 26.25
CA ILE A 261 3.61 -2.97 25.70
C ILE A 261 2.62 -1.98 25.06
N TRP A 262 2.24 -0.92 25.79
CA TRP A 262 1.30 0.08 25.29
C TRP A 262 1.87 0.93 24.15
N ALA A 263 3.16 1.24 24.18
CA ALA A 263 3.83 1.96 23.11
C ALA A 263 3.85 1.15 21.79
N CYS A 264 4.15 -0.15 21.86
CA CYS A 264 4.11 -1.04 20.70
C CYS A 264 2.72 -1.07 20.07
N MET A 265 1.66 -1.24 20.87
CA MET A 265 0.29 -1.18 20.40
C MET A 265 -0.03 0.20 19.77
N GLY A 266 0.34 1.28 20.46
CA GLY A 266 0.10 2.64 19.97
C GLY A 266 0.75 2.91 18.62
N TYR A 267 2.01 2.48 18.43
CA TYR A 267 2.70 2.63 17.14
C TYR A 267 2.08 1.76 16.04
N THR A 268 1.58 0.56 16.38
CA THR A 268 0.87 -0.28 15.40
C THR A 268 -0.47 0.32 14.99
N VAL A 269 -1.22 0.93 15.92
CA VAL A 269 -2.43 1.70 15.61
C VAL A 269 -2.09 2.89 14.71
N LEU A 270 -0.99 3.60 15.00
CA LEU A 270 -0.53 4.71 14.19
C LEU A 270 -0.16 4.25 12.78
N LEU A 271 0.55 3.12 12.63
CA LEU A 271 0.86 2.51 11.34
C LEU A 271 -0.43 2.21 10.57
N CYS A 272 -1.39 1.51 11.20
CA CYS A 272 -2.66 1.19 10.57
C CYS A 272 -3.38 2.46 10.07
N TYR A 273 -3.49 3.48 10.89
CA TYR A 273 -4.09 4.75 10.53
C TYR A 273 -3.37 5.45 9.37
N THR A 274 -2.03 5.50 9.40
CA THR A 274 -1.24 6.14 8.34
C THR A 274 -1.36 5.39 7.03
N LEU A 275 -1.37 4.05 7.06
CA LEU A 275 -1.56 3.22 5.87
C LEU A 275 -2.90 3.51 5.17
N PHE A 276 -4.00 3.68 5.91
CA PHE A 276 -5.29 4.09 5.35
C PHE A 276 -5.24 5.46 4.65
N LYS A 277 -4.34 6.34 5.09
CA LYS A 277 -4.18 7.69 4.51
C LYS A 277 -3.27 7.72 3.28
N THR A 278 -2.44 6.69 3.05
CA THR A 278 -1.48 6.68 1.93
C THR A 278 -2.13 6.86 0.56
N GLY A 279 -3.31 6.25 0.33
CA GLY A 279 -4.03 6.37 -0.94
C GLY A 279 -4.49 7.81 -1.21
N SER A 280 -5.12 8.46 -0.23
CA SER A 280 -5.57 9.85 -0.37
C SER A 280 -4.39 10.81 -0.50
N LEU A 281 -3.31 10.57 0.23
CA LEU A 281 -2.08 11.36 0.13
C LEU A 281 -1.44 11.23 -1.25
N ALA A 282 -1.33 10.02 -1.78
CA ALA A 282 -0.81 9.79 -3.13
C ALA A 282 -1.65 10.52 -4.19
N LYS A 283 -2.99 10.37 -4.14
CA LYS A 283 -3.89 11.09 -5.05
C LYS A 283 -3.72 12.60 -4.96
N SER A 284 -3.61 13.15 -3.76
CA SER A 284 -3.38 14.58 -3.55
C SER A 284 -2.06 15.07 -4.14
N LEU A 285 -0.97 14.30 -3.99
CA LEU A 285 0.36 14.64 -4.52
C LEU A 285 0.38 14.72 -6.06
N PHE A 286 -0.37 13.87 -6.73
CA PHE A 286 -0.47 13.85 -8.20
C PHE A 286 -1.62 14.70 -8.75
N GLY A 287 -2.40 15.35 -7.88
CA GLY A 287 -3.58 16.12 -8.28
C GLY A 287 -4.62 15.24 -9.00
N ALA A 288 -4.79 14.01 -8.57
CA ALA A 288 -5.80 13.08 -9.04
C ALA A 288 -7.08 13.27 -8.22
N HIS A 289 -8.20 13.46 -8.91
CA HIS A 289 -9.51 13.74 -8.31
C HIS A 289 -10.51 12.67 -8.70
#